data_c419b6c9f79cdc20cece7045e85361e0
#
_entry.id   c419b6c9f79cdc20cece7045e85361e0
#
_cell.length_a   1.000
_cell.length_b   1.000
_cell.length_c   1.000
_cell.angle_alpha   90.00
_cell.angle_beta   90.00
_cell.angle_gamma   90.00
#
_symmetry.space_group_name_H-M   'P 1'
#
loop_
_entity.id
_entity.type
_entity.pdbx_description
1 polymer ?
#
loop_
_entity_poly.entity_id
_entity_poly.type
_entity_poly.pdbx_seq_one_letter_code
_entity_poly.pdbx_strand_id
1 'polypeptide(L)'
;MVKKETVKTDTESRILQAAEEEFLLKGLEGARTTAIAERAGVTHAMLHYYFRTKNMLFERIIEEKMRNAGNIMQAVFVLGDMPLMERV
;
A
#
# COMPACT_ATOMS: atom_id res chain seq x y z
N MET A 1 -16.82 -12.27 -7.73
CA MET A 1 -16.50 -11.86 -7.80
C MET A 1 -16.44 -11.04 -7.71
N VAL A 2 -16.46 -10.70 -7.47
CA VAL A 2 -16.34 -9.96 -7.50
C VAL A 2 -15.64 -9.36 -7.51
N LYS A 3 -15.08 -9.12 -7.58
CA LYS A 3 -14.30 -8.58 -7.62
C LYS A 3 -14.10 -7.75 -8.29
N LYS A 4 -14.46 -7.35 -8.78
CA LYS A 4 -14.41 -6.53 -9.60
C LYS A 4 -14.37 -5.19 -9.21
N GLU A 5 -15.04 -4.86 -8.31
CA GLU A 5 -15.03 -3.56 -7.83
C GLU A 5 -13.71 -3.22 -7.30
N THR A 6 -12.98 -4.16 -6.98
CA THR A 6 -11.66 -3.89 -6.54
C THR A 6 -10.73 -3.96 -7.70
N VAL A 7 -11.24 -3.72 -8.85
CA VAL A 7 -10.48 -3.86 -10.03
C VAL A 7 -9.30 -2.92 -10.08
N LYS A 8 -8.16 -3.45 -10.28
CA LYS A 8 -6.95 -2.73 -10.55
C LYS A 8 -6.35 -3.38 -11.77
N THR A 9 -5.68 -2.60 -12.56
CA THR A 9 -4.98 -3.19 -13.68
C THR A 9 -3.82 -4.01 -13.14
N ASP A 10 -3.34 -4.91 -13.94
CA ASP A 10 -2.17 -5.69 -13.57
C ASP A 10 -0.99 -4.78 -13.30
N THR A 11 -0.83 -3.76 -14.10
CA THR A 11 0.25 -2.80 -13.93
C THR A 11 0.14 -2.11 -12.59
N GLU A 12 -1.05 -1.67 -12.25
CA GLU A 12 -1.26 -0.99 -10.99
C GLU A 12 -0.90 -1.90 -9.82
N SER A 13 -1.31 -3.15 -9.89
CA SER A 13 -0.99 -4.12 -8.84
C SER A 13 0.50 -4.32 -8.69
N ARG A 14 1.19 -4.42 -9.81
CA ARG A 14 2.63 -4.61 -9.78
C ARG A 14 3.33 -3.42 -9.16
N ILE A 15 2.87 -2.23 -9.48
CA ILE A 15 3.45 -1.02 -8.92
C ILE A 15 3.23 -0.98 -7.41
N LEU A 16 2.02 -1.32 -6.97
CA LEU A 16 1.73 -1.28 -5.54
C LEU A 16 2.54 -2.30 -4.77
N GLN A 17 2.71 -3.48 -5.34
CA GLN A 17 3.52 -4.49 -4.68
C GLN A 17 4.97 -4.06 -4.61
N ALA A 18 5.50 -3.51 -5.69
CA ALA A 18 6.87 -3.04 -5.71
C ALA A 18 7.07 -1.91 -4.72
N ALA A 19 6.08 -1.02 -4.62
CA ALA A 19 6.16 0.09 -3.69
C ALA A 19 6.18 -0.42 -2.25
N GLU A 20 5.34 -1.39 -1.96
CA GLU A 20 5.31 -1.95 -0.62
C GLU A 20 6.67 -2.51 -0.24
N GLU A 21 7.30 -3.23 -1.16
CA GLU A 21 8.62 -3.80 -0.89
C GLU A 21 9.64 -2.70 -0.65
N GLU A 22 9.59 -1.67 -1.46
CA GLU A 22 10.54 -0.58 -1.34
C GLU A 22 10.35 0.15 -0.01
N PHE A 23 9.10 0.39 0.38
CA PHE A 23 8.82 1.04 1.65
C PHE A 23 9.28 0.20 2.83
N LEU A 24 9.09 -1.11 2.74
CA LEU A 24 9.52 -1.98 3.82
C LEU A 24 11.02 -1.98 3.97
N LEU A 25 11.74 -1.88 2.86
CA LEU A 25 13.18 -1.89 2.91
C LEU A 25 13.78 -0.56 3.33
N LYS A 26 13.21 0.52 2.86
CA LYS A 26 13.84 1.83 3.02
C LYS A 26 13.01 2.86 3.75
N GLY A 27 11.79 2.50 4.13
CA GLY A 27 10.91 3.46 4.75
C GLY A 27 10.35 4.43 3.73
N LEU A 28 9.37 5.20 4.15
CA LEU A 28 8.74 6.15 3.24
C LEU A 28 9.75 7.19 2.78
N GLU A 29 10.57 7.66 3.71
CA GLU A 29 11.52 8.69 3.37
C GLU A 29 12.59 8.21 2.41
N GLY A 30 13.06 7.00 2.59
CA GLY A 30 14.15 6.49 1.78
C GLY A 30 13.73 5.86 0.47
N ALA A 31 12.46 5.54 0.34
CA ALA A 31 12.00 4.89 -0.88
C ALA A 31 12.00 5.87 -2.04
N ARG A 32 12.27 5.35 -3.23
CA ARG A 32 12.31 6.20 -4.41
C ARG A 32 11.40 5.66 -5.46
N THR A 33 10.67 6.55 -6.12
CA THR A 33 9.74 6.12 -7.15
C THR A 33 10.46 5.49 -8.33
N THR A 34 11.69 5.95 -8.62
CA THR A 34 12.44 5.32 -9.69
C THR A 34 12.74 3.86 -9.39
N ALA A 35 13.08 3.57 -8.13
CA ALA A 35 13.36 2.20 -7.73
C ALA A 35 12.08 1.37 -7.77
N ILE A 36 10.96 1.98 -7.40
CA ILE A 36 9.69 1.28 -7.43
C ILE A 36 9.33 0.91 -8.87
N ALA A 37 9.51 1.85 -9.79
CA ALA A 37 9.22 1.58 -11.19
C ALA A 37 10.08 0.43 -11.71
N GLU A 38 11.34 0.44 -11.34
CA GLU A 38 12.25 -0.61 -11.74
C GLU A 38 11.81 -1.97 -11.22
N ARG A 39 11.46 -2.03 -9.94
CA ARG A 39 10.99 -3.28 -9.35
C ARG A 39 9.72 -3.77 -10.03
N ALA A 40 8.86 -2.84 -10.39
CA ALA A 40 7.58 -3.20 -11.00
C ALA A 40 7.72 -3.56 -12.47
N GLY A 41 8.87 -3.26 -13.06
CA GLY A 41 9.06 -3.53 -14.47
C GLY A 41 8.32 -2.56 -15.35
N VAL A 42 8.18 -1.31 -14.90
CA VAL A 42 7.50 -0.30 -15.71
C VAL A 42 8.40 0.93 -15.78
N THR A 43 8.07 1.82 -16.70
CA THR A 43 8.81 3.06 -16.80
C THR A 43 8.38 4.00 -15.69
N HIS A 44 9.23 4.96 -15.38
CA HIS A 44 8.90 5.95 -14.38
C HIS A 44 7.68 6.76 -14.82
N ALA A 45 7.56 7.02 -16.11
CA ALA A 45 6.42 7.74 -16.64
C ALA A 45 5.13 6.96 -16.41
N MET A 46 5.19 5.65 -16.60
CA MET A 46 4.03 4.82 -16.36
C MET A 46 3.63 4.84 -14.91
N LEU A 47 4.61 4.77 -14.01
CA LEU A 47 4.32 4.84 -12.60
C LEU A 47 3.63 6.16 -12.26
N HIS A 48 4.17 7.26 -12.79
CA HIS A 48 3.60 8.57 -12.54
C HIS A 48 2.19 8.72 -13.10
N TYR A 49 1.90 7.99 -14.14
CA TYR A 49 0.56 8.00 -14.69
C TYR A 49 -0.45 7.51 -13.65
N TYR A 50 -0.09 6.47 -12.93
CA TYR A 50 -0.98 5.89 -11.92
C TYR A 50 -0.87 6.60 -10.58
N PHE A 51 0.33 6.97 -10.18
CA PHE A 51 0.57 7.55 -8.87
C PHE A 51 1.57 8.68 -9.00
N ARG A 52 1.12 9.87 -8.77
CA ARG A 52 1.97 11.02 -8.98
C ARG A 52 3.02 11.23 -7.92
N THR A 53 2.76 10.80 -6.71
CA THR A 53 3.71 11.01 -5.63
C THR A 53 3.89 9.76 -4.82
N LYS A 54 4.98 9.73 -4.08
CA LYS A 54 5.26 8.65 -3.17
C LYS A 54 4.16 8.52 -2.11
N ASN A 55 3.67 9.65 -1.65
CA ASN A 55 2.63 9.65 -0.64
C ASN A 55 1.35 9.01 -1.16
N MET A 56 1.01 9.24 -2.40
CA MET A 56 -0.17 8.62 -2.98
C MET A 56 -0.02 7.11 -3.03
N LEU A 57 1.17 6.63 -3.34
CA LEU A 57 1.43 5.20 -3.30
C LEU A 57 1.25 4.65 -1.91
N PHE A 58 1.81 5.34 -0.94
CA PHE A 58 1.75 4.89 0.43
C PHE A 58 0.31 4.85 0.93
N GLU A 59 -0.44 5.90 0.66
CA GLU A 59 -1.83 5.96 1.08
C GLU A 59 -2.65 4.84 0.45
N ARG A 60 -2.40 4.56 -0.80
CA ARG A 60 -3.15 3.52 -1.47
C ARG A 60 -2.84 2.15 -0.88
N ILE A 61 -1.57 1.92 -0.55
CA ILE A 61 -1.17 0.66 0.07
C ILE A 61 -1.86 0.50 1.41
N ILE A 62 -1.86 1.55 2.21
CA ILE A 62 -2.50 1.50 3.52
C ILE A 62 -4.00 1.22 3.36
N GLU A 63 -4.62 1.90 2.43
CA GLU A 63 -6.04 1.70 2.17
C GLU A 63 -6.35 0.25 1.85
N GLU A 64 -5.53 -0.33 0.98
CA GLU A 64 -5.78 -1.70 0.57
C GLU A 64 -5.54 -2.68 1.69
N LYS A 65 -4.52 -2.43 2.49
CA LYS A 65 -4.26 -3.29 3.64
C LYS A 65 -5.41 -3.26 4.62
N MET A 66 -5.92 -2.09 4.88
CA MET A 66 -7.03 -1.96 5.81
C MET A 66 -8.27 -2.63 5.27
N ARG A 67 -8.52 -2.50 3.99
CA ARG A 67 -9.69 -3.09 3.37
C ARG A 67 -9.60 -4.61 3.39
N ASN A 68 -8.43 -5.14 3.03
CA ASN A 68 -8.25 -6.58 2.96
C ASN A 68 -8.26 -7.24 4.33
N ALA A 69 -7.87 -6.51 5.34
CA ALA A 69 -7.83 -7.04 6.68
C ALA A 69 -8.99 -6.54 7.52
N GLY A 70 -10.09 -6.25 6.87
CA GLY A 70 -11.22 -5.64 7.56
C GLY A 70 -11.61 -6.32 8.84
N ASN A 71 -11.81 -7.62 8.78
CA ASN A 71 -12.24 -8.34 9.97
C ASN A 71 -11.12 -8.42 10.99
N ILE A 72 -9.93 -8.61 10.53
CA ILE A 72 -8.79 -8.68 11.41
C ILE A 72 -8.56 -7.34 12.05
N MET A 73 -8.72 -6.28 11.27
CA MET A 73 -8.56 -4.93 11.80
C MET A 73 -9.55 -4.65 12.88
N GLN A 74 -10.78 -5.11 12.70
CA GLN A 74 -11.78 -4.91 13.73
C GLN A 74 -11.39 -5.60 14.99
N ALA A 75 -10.91 -6.82 14.89
CA ALA A 75 -10.49 -7.56 16.06
C ALA A 75 -9.34 -6.89 16.75
N VAL A 76 -8.37 -6.45 15.97
CA VAL A 76 -7.21 -5.79 16.51
C VAL A 76 -7.61 -4.49 17.16
N PHE A 77 -8.50 -3.77 16.53
CA PHE A 77 -8.97 -2.51 17.08
C PHE A 77 -9.63 -2.71 18.42
N VAL A 78 -10.49 -3.70 18.50
CA VAL A 78 -11.18 -3.98 19.76
C VAL A 78 -10.18 -4.36 20.83
N LEU A 79 -9.26 -5.23 20.50
CA LEU A 79 -8.27 -5.66 21.47
C LEU A 79 -7.34 -4.52 21.85
N GLY A 80 -6.90 -3.78 20.87
CA GLY A 80 -5.97 -2.72 21.11
C GLY A 80 -6.56 -1.60 21.93
N ASP A 81 -7.85 -1.49 21.83
CA ASP A 81 -8.48 -0.45 22.54
C ASP A 81 -8.38 -0.62 23.97
N MET A 82 -8.22 -1.78 24.35
CA MET A 82 -8.12 -2.04 25.62
C MET A 82 -6.89 -1.75 26.13
N PRO A 83 -6.13 -1.65 25.93
CA PRO A 83 -5.01 -1.27 26.64
C PRO A 83 -4.13 -0.36 25.99
N LEU A 84 -4.48 -0.08 25.68
CA LEU A 84 -3.86 0.45 25.12
C LEU A 84 -3.71 1.33 25.38
N MET A 85 -4.06 1.52 25.71
CA MET A 85 -4.11 2.02 25.75
C MET A 85 -4.22 2.26 26.47
N GLU A 86 -4.47 2.06 27.03
CA GLU A 86 -4.60 1.91 27.33
C GLU A 86 -4.35 1.80 27.77
N ARG A 87 -4.21 1.71 28.02
CA ARG A 87 -4.02 1.27 28.12
C ARG A 87 -3.53 1.33 28.58
N VAL A 88 -3.45 1.74 28.98
CA VAL A 88 -3.22 1.64 28.96
C VAL A 88 -3.05 1.74 28.97
#